data_5354010365a1911b264daa91d276b792
#
_entry.id   5354010365a1911b264daa91d276b792
#
_cell.length_a   1.000
_cell.length_b   1.000
_cell.length_c   1.000
_cell.angle_alpha   90.00
_cell.angle_beta   90.00
_cell.angle_gamma   90.00
#
_symmetry.space_group_name_H-M   'P 1'
#
loop_
_entity.id
_entity.type
_entity.pdbx_description
1 polymer ?
#
loop_
_entity_poly.entity_id
_entity_poly.type
_entity_poly.pdbx_seq_one_letter_code
_entity_poly.pdbx_strand_id
1 'polypeptide(L)'
;MKSLYSMFLSQAYQDCWDDYNRSVKLKNFPRWDYVILTASNDHQAEGFRRQIEERKEYLPAGTRFAAIPDRGGERVGSGGATLEVLKYLHEQEGDFRKLRVLVIHSGGDSKRVPQYSALGKLFSPVPHQLPDGRSSTLFDEFMICMSSVPSRIREGMVLLSGDVLLLFNPLQIDYNNVGAAAISFKERVEVGKNHGVYVNGEDGNVKCCLQKKSEEELRKAGAVNEAGCVDIDTGA
;
A
#
# COMPACT_ATOMS: atom_id res chain seq x y z
N MET A 1 13.48 4.93 28.08
CA MET A 1 14.01 3.86 27.20
C MET A 1 13.05 3.66 26.04
N LYS A 2 13.51 3.76 24.79
CA LYS A 2 12.68 3.36 23.64
C LYS A 2 12.44 1.84 23.76
N SER A 3 11.22 1.38 23.49
CA SER A 3 10.92 -0.07 23.47
C SER A 3 11.71 -0.73 22.32
N LEU A 4 12.02 -2.03 22.43
CA LEU A 4 12.64 -2.80 21.33
C LEU A 4 11.85 -2.66 20.04
N TYR A 5 10.52 -2.65 20.16
CA TYR A 5 9.62 -2.44 19.01
C TYR A 5 9.83 -1.09 18.33
N SER A 6 9.94 0.02 19.09
CA SER A 6 10.18 1.35 18.49
C SER A 6 11.58 1.48 17.88
N MET A 7 12.57 0.75 18.41
CA MET A 7 13.91 0.68 17.82
C MET A 7 13.88 -0.08 16.49
N PHE A 8 13.18 -1.21 16.45
CA PHE A 8 12.99 -2.00 15.23
C PHE A 8 12.29 -1.20 14.14
N LEU A 9 11.19 -0.51 14.45
CA LEU A 9 10.49 0.35 13.49
C LEU A 9 11.38 1.50 13.00
N SER A 10 12.15 2.13 13.89
CA SER A 10 13.08 3.19 13.48
C SER A 10 14.15 2.67 12.52
N GLN A 11 14.67 1.46 12.74
CA GLN A 11 15.64 0.85 11.84
C GLN A 11 15.00 0.47 10.51
N ALA A 12 13.82 -0.15 10.54
CA ALA A 12 13.08 -0.51 9.32
C ALA A 12 12.79 0.73 8.45
N TYR A 13 12.41 1.85 9.07
CA TYR A 13 12.21 3.11 8.34
C TYR A 13 13.51 3.64 7.74
N GLN A 14 14.63 3.58 8.48
CA GLN A 14 15.94 4.01 7.98
C GLN A 14 16.37 3.16 6.78
N ASP A 15 16.20 1.85 6.85
CA ASP A 15 16.51 0.93 5.75
C ASP A 15 15.67 1.26 4.50
N CYS A 16 14.36 1.52 4.68
CA CYS A 16 13.47 1.97 3.59
C CYS A 16 13.92 3.32 3.01
N TRP A 17 14.33 4.27 3.85
CA TRP A 17 14.82 5.58 3.42
C TRP A 17 16.10 5.45 2.60
N ASP A 18 17.04 4.61 3.03
CA ASP A 18 18.28 4.35 2.31
C ASP A 18 18.02 3.72 0.93
N ASP A 19 17.12 2.75 0.85
CA ASP A 19 16.71 2.13 -0.40
C ASP A 19 15.95 3.09 -1.31
N TYR A 20 15.10 3.95 -0.75
CA TYR A 20 14.45 5.03 -1.50
C TYR A 20 15.49 5.96 -2.14
N ASN A 21 16.47 6.44 -1.36
CA ASN A 21 17.54 7.29 -1.88
C ASN A 21 18.37 6.60 -2.96
N ARG A 22 18.66 5.30 -2.80
CA ARG A 22 19.36 4.51 -3.82
C ARG A 22 18.51 4.40 -5.09
N SER A 23 17.21 4.16 -4.97
CA SER A 23 16.29 4.04 -6.11
C SER A 23 16.17 5.34 -6.91
N VAL A 24 16.28 6.49 -6.25
CA VAL A 24 16.28 7.82 -6.88
C VAL A 24 17.62 8.10 -7.58
N LYS A 25 18.74 7.80 -6.92
CA LYS A 25 20.08 8.21 -7.37
C LYS A 25 20.77 7.21 -8.31
N LEU A 26 20.48 5.92 -8.17
CA LEU A 26 21.21 4.85 -8.87
C LEU A 26 20.36 4.23 -9.97
N LYS A 27 20.83 4.32 -11.21
CA LYS A 27 20.11 3.79 -12.39
C LYS A 27 19.82 2.29 -12.32
N ASN A 28 20.70 1.51 -11.71
CA ASN A 28 20.60 0.04 -11.65
C ASN A 28 20.03 -0.49 -10.33
N PHE A 29 19.57 0.38 -9.45
CA PHE A 29 18.93 -0.07 -8.21
C PHE A 29 17.52 -0.61 -8.51
N PRO A 30 17.08 -1.71 -7.88
CA PRO A 30 15.74 -2.24 -8.03
C PRO A 30 14.68 -1.20 -7.66
N ARG A 31 13.66 -1.07 -8.51
CA ARG A 31 12.56 -0.10 -8.33
C ARG A 31 11.29 -0.66 -8.96
N TRP A 32 10.19 0.01 -8.69
CA TRP A 32 8.92 -0.26 -9.36
C TRP A 32 9.02 0.13 -10.84
N ASP A 33 8.50 -0.72 -11.73
CA ASP A 33 8.35 -0.37 -13.15
C ASP A 33 7.20 0.63 -13.32
N TYR A 34 6.11 0.41 -12.54
CA TYR A 34 4.96 1.31 -12.46
C TYR A 34 4.57 1.60 -11.01
N VAL A 35 4.17 2.84 -10.75
CA VAL A 35 3.41 3.24 -9.56
C VAL A 35 2.12 3.89 -10.05
N ILE A 36 0.99 3.27 -9.72
CA ILE A 36 -0.33 3.65 -10.23
C ILE A 36 -1.22 4.06 -9.06
N LEU A 37 -1.75 5.27 -9.15
CA LEU A 37 -2.72 5.79 -8.20
C LEU A 37 -4.12 5.65 -8.80
N THR A 38 -5.07 5.06 -8.08
CA THR A 38 -6.46 5.11 -8.50
C THR A 38 -7.13 6.35 -7.92
N ALA A 39 -8.01 6.96 -8.67
CA ALA A 39 -8.70 8.20 -8.32
C ALA A 39 -10.21 8.05 -8.50
N SER A 40 -11.00 8.77 -7.72
CA SER A 40 -12.47 8.70 -7.79
C SER A 40 -13.06 9.37 -9.04
N ASN A 41 -12.31 10.22 -9.72
CA ASN A 41 -12.72 10.94 -10.92
C ASN A 41 -11.52 11.61 -11.62
N ASP A 42 -11.78 12.18 -12.80
CA ASP A 42 -10.75 12.82 -13.63
C ASP A 42 -10.07 14.02 -12.95
N HIS A 43 -10.81 14.82 -12.18
CA HIS A 43 -10.26 15.99 -11.46
C HIS A 43 -9.26 15.55 -10.40
N GLN A 44 -9.58 14.51 -9.64
CA GLN A 44 -8.67 13.95 -8.64
C GLN A 44 -7.44 13.32 -9.32
N ALA A 45 -7.62 12.59 -10.41
CA ALA A 45 -6.52 12.02 -11.19
C ALA A 45 -5.57 13.10 -11.73
N GLU A 46 -6.12 14.22 -12.23
CA GLU A 46 -5.32 15.35 -12.69
C GLU A 46 -4.56 16.01 -11.53
N GLY A 47 -5.20 16.16 -10.38
CA GLY A 47 -4.54 16.62 -9.15
C GLY A 47 -3.36 15.73 -8.77
N PHE A 48 -3.51 14.41 -8.85
CA PHE A 48 -2.44 13.46 -8.58
C PHE A 48 -1.28 13.57 -9.57
N ARG A 49 -1.56 13.73 -10.86
CA ARG A 49 -0.52 13.93 -11.89
C ARG A 49 0.32 15.16 -11.60
N ARG A 50 -0.31 16.29 -11.21
CA ARG A 50 0.40 17.52 -10.83
C ARG A 50 1.26 17.31 -9.61
N GLN A 51 0.77 16.65 -8.58
CA GLN A 51 1.52 16.35 -7.37
C GLN A 51 2.71 15.41 -7.63
N ILE A 52 2.59 14.48 -8.57
CA ILE A 52 3.70 13.62 -9.02
C ILE A 52 4.74 14.46 -9.77
N GLU A 53 4.32 15.31 -10.70
CA GLU A 53 5.25 16.15 -11.48
C GLU A 53 6.04 17.14 -10.59
N GLU A 54 5.40 17.72 -9.56
CA GLU A 54 6.06 18.57 -8.56
C GLU A 54 7.16 17.82 -7.76
N ARG A 55 7.04 16.50 -7.66
CA ARG A 55 7.98 15.62 -6.93
C ARG A 55 9.00 14.92 -7.83
N LYS A 56 8.99 15.18 -9.12
CA LYS A 56 9.77 14.44 -10.12
C LYS A 56 11.25 14.29 -9.79
N GLU A 57 11.87 15.30 -9.18
CA GLU A 57 13.27 15.27 -8.77
C GLU A 57 13.56 14.32 -7.61
N TYR A 58 12.53 13.96 -6.86
CA TYR A 58 12.59 13.07 -5.69
C TYR A 58 12.04 11.67 -5.98
N LEU A 59 11.63 11.39 -7.21
CA LEU A 59 11.07 10.10 -7.58
C LEU A 59 12.08 9.26 -8.39
N PRO A 60 12.05 7.92 -8.30
CA PRO A 60 12.99 7.07 -9.01
C PRO A 60 12.89 7.25 -10.51
N ALA A 61 14.00 7.69 -11.14
CA ALA A 61 14.08 7.85 -12.59
C ALA A 61 13.92 6.49 -13.29
N GLY A 62 12.94 6.40 -14.21
CA GLY A 62 12.60 5.15 -14.92
C GLY A 62 11.44 4.38 -14.32
N THR A 63 10.91 4.76 -13.16
CA THR A 63 9.57 4.37 -12.72
C THR A 63 8.53 5.19 -13.46
N ARG A 64 7.52 4.55 -14.02
CA ARG A 64 6.40 5.21 -14.69
C ARG A 64 5.27 5.42 -13.69
N PHE A 65 4.82 6.66 -13.59
CA PHE A 65 3.73 7.05 -12.69
C PHE A 65 2.47 7.31 -13.49
N ALA A 66 1.34 6.79 -13.01
CA ALA A 66 0.03 7.02 -13.62
C ALA A 66 -1.03 7.31 -12.56
N ALA A 67 -2.04 8.09 -12.91
CA ALA A 67 -3.24 8.26 -12.12
C ALA A 67 -4.45 7.89 -12.97
N ILE A 68 -5.21 6.88 -12.53
CA ILE A 68 -6.32 6.26 -13.25
C ILE A 68 -7.61 6.59 -12.52
N PRO A 69 -8.53 7.35 -13.13
CA PRO A 69 -9.81 7.66 -12.53
C PRO A 69 -10.79 6.48 -12.62
N ASP A 70 -11.74 6.42 -11.70
CA ASP A 70 -12.92 5.58 -11.83
C ASP A 70 -13.70 5.96 -13.09
N ARG A 71 -14.09 4.99 -13.88
CA ARG A 71 -14.72 5.21 -15.18
C ARG A 71 -16.05 5.94 -15.05
N GLY A 72 -16.18 7.07 -15.74
CA GLY A 72 -17.37 7.91 -15.70
C GLY A 72 -17.61 8.58 -14.34
N GLY A 73 -16.66 8.55 -13.41
CA GLY A 73 -16.79 9.06 -12.05
C GLY A 73 -17.69 8.21 -11.14
N GLU A 74 -18.10 7.03 -11.61
CA GLU A 74 -18.86 6.07 -10.81
C GLU A 74 -17.92 5.22 -9.97
N ARG A 75 -18.25 5.05 -8.69
CA ARG A 75 -17.42 4.25 -7.77
C ARG A 75 -17.49 2.77 -8.13
N VAL A 76 -16.37 2.25 -8.59
CA VAL A 76 -16.23 0.83 -8.96
C VAL A 76 -15.65 -0.04 -7.83
N GLY A 77 -15.26 0.59 -6.72
CA GLY A 77 -14.58 -0.08 -5.60
C GLY A 77 -13.14 -0.47 -5.94
N SER A 78 -12.40 -1.00 -4.94
CA SER A 78 -10.99 -1.37 -5.12
C SER A 78 -10.81 -2.48 -6.18
N GLY A 79 -11.70 -3.48 -6.21
CA GLY A 79 -11.65 -4.53 -7.21
C GLY A 79 -11.87 -4.02 -8.64
N GLY A 80 -12.88 -3.16 -8.85
CA GLY A 80 -13.13 -2.52 -10.15
C GLY A 80 -11.99 -1.61 -10.56
N ALA A 81 -11.45 -0.80 -9.63
CA ALA A 81 -10.29 0.05 -9.89
C ALA A 81 -9.04 -0.78 -10.26
N THR A 82 -8.84 -1.96 -9.63
CA THR A 82 -7.78 -2.89 -10.03
C THR A 82 -7.94 -3.38 -11.46
N LEU A 83 -9.17 -3.68 -11.89
CA LEU A 83 -9.43 -4.09 -13.28
C LEU A 83 -9.11 -2.97 -14.28
N GLU A 84 -9.43 -1.72 -13.96
CA GLU A 84 -9.04 -0.57 -14.81
C GLU A 84 -7.51 -0.40 -14.85
N VAL A 85 -6.79 -0.67 -13.75
CA VAL A 85 -5.32 -0.70 -13.74
C VAL A 85 -4.77 -1.79 -14.65
N LEU A 86 -5.30 -3.01 -14.58
CA LEU A 86 -4.87 -4.12 -15.44
C LEU A 86 -5.12 -3.81 -16.92
N LYS A 87 -6.26 -3.22 -17.24
CA LYS A 87 -6.58 -2.77 -18.58
C LYS A 87 -5.60 -1.71 -19.09
N TYR A 88 -5.33 -0.69 -18.27
CA TYR A 88 -4.33 0.33 -18.58
C TYR A 88 -2.96 -0.29 -18.85
N LEU A 89 -2.48 -1.19 -18.01
CA LEU A 89 -1.20 -1.87 -18.20
C LEU A 89 -1.17 -2.68 -19.49
N HIS A 90 -2.26 -3.36 -19.82
CA HIS A 90 -2.37 -4.11 -21.07
C HIS A 90 -2.33 -3.18 -22.29
N GLU A 91 -3.00 -2.05 -22.24
CA GLU A 91 -2.98 -1.05 -23.31
C GLU A 91 -1.59 -0.42 -23.53
N GLN A 92 -0.82 -0.24 -22.43
CA GLN A 92 0.52 0.35 -22.50
C GLN A 92 1.61 -0.64 -22.91
N GLU A 93 1.56 -1.87 -22.42
CA GLU A 93 2.67 -2.83 -22.50
C GLU A 93 2.32 -4.09 -23.31
N GLY A 94 1.05 -4.38 -23.52
CA GLY A 94 0.60 -5.68 -24.02
C GLY A 94 0.78 -6.79 -22.99
N ASP A 95 2.00 -7.29 -22.82
CA ASP A 95 2.34 -8.27 -21.76
C ASP A 95 3.04 -7.58 -20.60
N PHE A 96 2.32 -7.42 -19.50
CA PHE A 96 2.79 -6.78 -18.26
C PHE A 96 3.15 -7.76 -17.14
N ARG A 97 3.14 -9.08 -17.39
CA ARG A 97 3.35 -10.12 -16.36
C ARG A 97 4.73 -10.08 -15.71
N LYS A 98 5.72 -9.49 -16.39
CA LYS A 98 7.10 -9.36 -15.89
C LYS A 98 7.39 -8.03 -15.20
N LEU A 99 6.38 -7.21 -15.02
CA LEU A 99 6.52 -5.90 -14.37
C LEU A 99 6.36 -6.01 -12.85
N ARG A 100 7.01 -5.10 -12.15
CA ARG A 100 6.81 -4.81 -10.74
C ARG A 100 5.92 -3.59 -10.63
N VAL A 101 4.71 -3.78 -10.19
CA VAL A 101 3.68 -2.73 -10.18
C VAL A 101 3.24 -2.45 -8.75
N LEU A 102 3.30 -1.18 -8.35
CA LEU A 102 2.70 -0.72 -7.11
C LEU A 102 1.40 0.02 -7.45
N VAL A 103 0.29 -0.43 -6.88
CA VAL A 103 -1.01 0.24 -7.01
C VAL A 103 -1.42 0.77 -5.65
N ILE A 104 -1.76 2.06 -5.58
CA ILE A 104 -2.26 2.70 -4.37
C ILE A 104 -3.71 3.11 -4.62
N HIS A 105 -4.64 2.43 -3.96
CA HIS A 105 -6.06 2.73 -4.02
C HIS A 105 -6.38 3.96 -3.20
N SER A 106 -6.39 5.13 -3.84
CA SER A 106 -6.55 6.42 -3.19
C SER A 106 -7.85 7.16 -3.55
N GLY A 107 -8.71 6.53 -4.34
CA GLY A 107 -10.05 7.03 -4.64
C GLY A 107 -10.93 7.08 -3.40
N GLY A 108 -11.57 8.24 -3.15
CA GLY A 108 -12.50 8.40 -2.04
C GLY A 108 -12.82 9.87 -1.78
N ASP A 109 -13.99 10.14 -1.18
CA ASP A 109 -14.50 11.52 -0.98
C ASP A 109 -13.85 12.24 0.20
N SER A 110 -12.98 11.58 0.95
CA SER A 110 -12.33 12.15 2.16
C SER A 110 -13.32 12.87 3.11
N LYS A 111 -14.56 12.37 3.25
CA LYS A 111 -15.69 13.03 3.98
C LYS A 111 -15.34 13.46 5.41
N ARG A 112 -14.42 12.74 6.07
CA ARG A 112 -13.98 13.07 7.44
C ARG A 112 -12.95 14.20 7.49
N VAL A 113 -12.37 14.56 6.34
CA VAL A 113 -11.32 15.57 6.20
C VAL A 113 -11.62 16.37 4.92
N PRO A 114 -12.70 17.20 4.93
CA PRO A 114 -13.23 17.83 3.72
C PRO A 114 -12.22 18.70 2.97
N GLN A 115 -11.25 19.28 3.68
CA GLN A 115 -10.16 20.07 3.08
C GLN A 115 -9.29 19.25 2.10
N TYR A 116 -9.31 17.93 2.18
CA TYR A 116 -8.58 17.03 1.28
C TYR A 116 -9.50 16.30 0.28
N SER A 117 -10.77 16.66 0.18
CA SER A 117 -11.70 15.98 -0.71
C SER A 117 -11.32 16.13 -2.19
N ALA A 118 -10.74 17.26 -2.58
CA ALA A 118 -10.33 17.53 -3.96
C ALA A 118 -9.11 16.73 -4.40
N LEU A 119 -8.10 16.63 -3.53
CA LEU A 119 -6.82 15.95 -3.81
C LEU A 119 -6.74 14.53 -3.20
N GLY A 120 -7.77 14.12 -2.43
CA GLY A 120 -7.72 12.89 -1.66
C GLY A 120 -6.72 12.98 -0.49
N LYS A 121 -6.71 11.95 0.35
CA LYS A 121 -5.85 11.91 1.56
C LYS A 121 -4.38 11.64 1.23
N LEU A 122 -4.09 11.09 0.06
CA LEU A 122 -2.75 10.60 -0.29
C LEU A 122 -1.69 11.69 -0.25
N PHE A 123 -2.05 12.91 -0.65
CA PHE A 123 -1.15 14.07 -0.61
C PHE A 123 -1.39 14.96 0.61
N SER A 124 -2.05 14.43 1.66
CA SER A 124 -2.18 15.12 2.94
C SER A 124 -0.82 15.18 3.62
N PRO A 125 -0.42 16.34 4.21
CA PRO A 125 0.79 16.43 4.98
C PRO A 125 0.73 15.54 6.22
N VAL A 126 1.83 14.86 6.50
CA VAL A 126 2.05 14.11 7.74
C VAL A 126 2.81 15.02 8.71
N PRO A 127 2.51 15.01 10.02
CA PRO A 127 3.17 15.86 11.02
C PRO A 127 4.59 15.36 11.34
N HIS A 128 5.39 15.22 10.31
CA HIS A 128 6.72 14.63 10.37
C HIS A 128 7.57 15.20 9.22
N GLN A 129 8.86 15.39 9.46
CA GLN A 129 9.82 15.75 8.44
C GLN A 129 10.58 14.51 7.99
N LEU A 130 10.82 14.42 6.69
CA LEU A 130 11.70 13.41 6.12
C LEU A 130 13.14 13.61 6.65
N PRO A 131 13.99 12.56 6.61
CA PRO A 131 15.38 12.69 7.07
C PRO A 131 16.20 13.77 6.35
N ASP A 132 15.79 14.20 5.17
CA ASP A 132 16.40 15.32 4.43
C ASP A 132 15.80 16.70 4.76
N GLY A 133 14.87 16.77 5.72
CA GLY A 133 14.24 18.00 6.19
C GLY A 133 13.02 18.48 5.41
N ARG A 134 12.64 17.80 4.32
CA ARG A 134 11.41 18.12 3.58
C ARG A 134 10.17 17.75 4.40
N SER A 135 9.09 18.50 4.20
CA SER A 135 7.79 18.11 4.67
C SER A 135 7.32 16.84 3.94
N SER A 136 6.71 15.92 4.67
CA SER A 136 6.22 14.66 4.13
C SER A 136 4.72 14.71 3.86
N THR A 137 4.28 13.97 2.84
CA THR A 137 2.89 13.60 2.63
C THR A 137 2.75 12.08 2.76
N LEU A 138 1.52 11.59 2.84
CA LEU A 138 1.29 10.15 2.90
C LEU A 138 1.83 9.44 1.65
N PHE A 139 1.77 10.08 0.48
CA PHE A 139 2.39 9.57 -0.75
C PHE A 139 3.91 9.41 -0.62
N ASP A 140 4.60 10.40 -0.05
CA ASP A 140 6.06 10.35 0.15
C ASP A 140 6.41 9.17 1.08
N GLU A 141 5.63 8.97 2.14
CA GLU A 141 5.82 7.83 3.06
C GLU A 141 5.59 6.48 2.38
N PHE A 142 4.58 6.35 1.52
CA PHE A 142 4.39 5.13 0.72
C PHE A 142 5.58 4.86 -0.20
N MET A 143 6.08 5.88 -0.88
CA MET A 143 7.24 5.72 -1.76
C MET A 143 8.48 5.26 -0.99
N ILE A 144 8.67 5.76 0.23
CA ILE A 144 9.78 5.35 1.12
C ILE A 144 9.55 3.92 1.61
N CYS A 145 8.43 3.64 2.27
CA CYS A 145 8.17 2.35 2.89
C CYS A 145 8.11 1.18 1.89
N MET A 146 7.73 1.45 0.64
CA MET A 146 7.66 0.43 -0.42
C MET A 146 8.91 0.36 -1.30
N SER A 147 9.96 1.14 -1.02
CA SER A 147 11.17 1.20 -1.86
C SER A 147 12.05 -0.04 -1.77
N SER A 148 12.01 -0.76 -0.66
CA SER A 148 12.80 -2.00 -0.46
C SER A 148 12.15 -3.24 -1.11
N VAL A 149 10.85 -3.21 -1.37
CA VAL A 149 10.08 -4.35 -1.91
C VAL A 149 10.53 -4.77 -3.31
N PRO A 150 10.83 -3.88 -4.27
CA PRO A 150 11.27 -4.27 -5.62
C PRO A 150 12.55 -5.11 -5.66
N SER A 151 13.38 -5.05 -4.63
CA SER A 151 14.57 -5.89 -4.53
C SER A 151 14.25 -7.32 -4.11
N ARG A 152 13.02 -7.58 -3.63
CA ARG A 152 12.57 -8.85 -3.08
C ARG A 152 11.60 -9.61 -3.98
N ILE A 153 10.94 -8.92 -4.90
CA ILE A 153 10.02 -9.52 -5.88
C ILE A 153 10.66 -9.52 -7.26
N ARG A 154 10.47 -10.60 -7.99
CA ARG A 154 10.91 -10.67 -9.38
C ARG A 154 9.93 -9.93 -10.30
N GLU A 155 8.67 -10.17 -10.09
CA GLU A 155 7.56 -9.64 -10.87
C GLU A 155 6.28 -9.72 -10.04
N GLY A 156 5.27 -8.92 -10.35
CA GLY A 156 3.98 -8.95 -9.69
C GLY A 156 3.43 -7.58 -9.35
N MET A 157 2.29 -7.58 -8.71
CA MET A 157 1.57 -6.38 -8.34
C MET A 157 1.36 -6.34 -6.82
N VAL A 158 1.73 -5.22 -6.21
CA VAL A 158 1.39 -4.91 -4.81
C VAL A 158 0.25 -3.91 -4.82
N LEU A 159 -0.83 -4.23 -4.12
CA LEU A 159 -2.00 -3.37 -3.95
C LEU A 159 -1.97 -2.79 -2.55
N LEU A 160 -2.13 -1.48 -2.41
CA LEU A 160 -2.20 -0.80 -1.11
C LEU A 160 -3.47 0.01 -0.98
N SER A 161 -4.03 0.03 0.21
CA SER A 161 -5.02 1.04 0.59
C SER A 161 -4.33 2.39 0.82
N GLY A 162 -4.80 3.45 0.17
CA GLY A 162 -4.18 4.79 0.21
C GLY A 162 -4.36 5.55 1.53
N ASP A 163 -4.90 4.92 2.57
CA ASP A 163 -5.10 5.50 3.90
C ASP A 163 -4.52 4.65 5.04
N VAL A 164 -3.73 3.63 4.71
CA VAL A 164 -3.05 2.76 5.68
C VAL A 164 -1.55 2.74 5.38
N LEU A 165 -0.76 3.40 6.20
CA LEU A 165 0.69 3.36 6.08
C LEU A 165 1.23 2.05 6.67
N LEU A 166 1.93 1.27 5.84
CA LEU A 166 2.60 0.04 6.24
C LEU A 166 4.10 0.28 6.39
N LEU A 167 4.63 -0.03 7.56
CA LEU A 167 6.06 -0.06 7.83
C LEU A 167 6.44 -1.45 8.32
N PHE A 168 7.22 -2.17 7.54
CA PHE A 168 7.68 -3.51 7.86
C PHE A 168 9.06 -3.76 7.23
N ASN A 169 9.75 -4.77 7.71
CA ASN A 169 10.99 -5.23 7.08
C ASN A 169 10.63 -6.23 5.95
N PRO A 170 10.84 -5.90 4.67
CA PRO A 170 10.51 -6.80 3.56
C PRO A 170 11.24 -8.14 3.59
N LEU A 171 12.34 -8.25 4.34
CA LEU A 171 13.05 -9.52 4.55
C LEU A 171 12.21 -10.57 5.32
N GLN A 172 11.15 -10.14 6.02
CA GLN A 172 10.27 -11.02 6.79
C GLN A 172 9.16 -11.66 5.94
N ILE A 173 9.02 -11.24 4.68
CA ILE A 173 7.96 -11.71 3.79
C ILE A 173 8.60 -12.57 2.68
N ASP A 174 8.04 -13.76 2.46
CA ASP A 174 8.35 -14.57 1.30
C ASP A 174 7.45 -14.16 0.13
N TYR A 175 8.06 -13.57 -0.89
CA TYR A 175 7.38 -13.12 -2.10
C TYR A 175 7.40 -14.16 -3.24
N ASN A 176 7.94 -15.35 -3.01
CA ASN A 176 8.09 -16.36 -4.06
C ASN A 176 6.85 -17.25 -4.24
N ASN A 177 5.78 -16.95 -3.50
CA ASN A 177 4.53 -17.69 -3.61
C ASN A 177 3.82 -17.38 -4.93
N VAL A 178 3.24 -18.44 -5.52
CA VAL A 178 2.38 -18.31 -6.70
C VAL A 178 0.95 -17.99 -6.23
N GLY A 179 0.35 -16.95 -6.80
CA GLY A 179 -1.01 -16.53 -6.49
C GLY A 179 -1.08 -15.19 -5.80
N ALA A 180 -1.97 -15.04 -4.82
CA ALA A 180 -2.16 -13.82 -4.05
C ALA A 180 -1.75 -14.06 -2.59
N ALA A 181 -1.01 -13.12 -2.03
CA ALA A 181 -0.67 -13.07 -0.60
C ALA A 181 -1.21 -11.76 0.00
N ALA A 182 -1.65 -11.82 1.25
CA ALA A 182 -2.09 -10.64 1.97
C ALA A 182 -1.14 -10.37 3.15
N ILE A 183 -0.85 -9.10 3.40
CA ILE A 183 -0.09 -8.68 4.57
C ILE A 183 -1.07 -8.48 5.72
N SER A 184 -0.91 -9.23 6.81
CA SER A 184 -1.72 -9.09 8.00
C SER A 184 -0.92 -8.50 9.16
N PHE A 185 -1.62 -7.90 10.11
CA PHE A 185 -1.07 -7.44 11.38
C PHE A 185 -1.77 -8.16 12.54
N LYS A 186 -0.97 -8.71 13.45
CA LYS A 186 -1.50 -9.41 14.63
C LYS A 186 -1.89 -8.40 15.70
N GLU A 187 -3.19 -8.41 16.09
CA GLU A 187 -3.72 -7.51 17.09
C GLU A 187 -4.76 -8.24 17.97
N ARG A 188 -5.09 -7.67 19.11
CA ARG A 188 -6.11 -8.21 20.01
C ARG A 188 -7.49 -8.22 19.35
N VAL A 189 -8.30 -9.22 19.67
CA VAL A 189 -9.64 -9.39 19.08
C VAL A 189 -10.56 -8.18 19.34
N GLU A 190 -10.39 -7.47 20.47
CA GLU A 190 -11.18 -6.28 20.81
C GLU A 190 -10.95 -5.13 19.82
N VAL A 191 -9.77 -5.06 19.22
CA VAL A 191 -9.44 -4.12 18.14
C VAL A 191 -9.87 -4.70 16.79
N GLY A 192 -9.53 -5.97 16.55
CA GLY A 192 -9.74 -6.69 15.29
C GLY A 192 -11.21 -6.74 14.86
N LYS A 193 -12.16 -6.80 15.81
CA LYS A 193 -13.60 -6.79 15.51
C LYS A 193 -14.07 -5.56 14.69
N ASN A 194 -13.28 -4.50 14.66
CA ASN A 194 -13.59 -3.27 13.89
C ASN A 194 -13.02 -3.28 12.46
N HIS A 195 -12.27 -4.31 12.10
CA HIS A 195 -11.51 -4.43 10.85
C HIS A 195 -11.92 -5.67 10.05
N GLY A 196 -11.30 -5.87 8.90
CA GLY A 196 -11.22 -7.15 8.24
C GLY A 196 -10.28 -8.07 9.03
N VAL A 197 -10.65 -9.34 9.15
CA VAL A 197 -9.86 -10.36 9.86
C VAL A 197 -9.73 -11.58 8.96
N TYR A 198 -8.51 -12.02 8.73
CA TYR A 198 -8.25 -13.25 8.00
C TYR A 198 -8.46 -14.47 8.89
N VAL A 199 -9.09 -15.47 8.32
CA VAL A 199 -9.22 -16.81 8.90
C VAL A 199 -8.32 -17.74 8.11
N ASN A 200 -7.32 -18.30 8.77
CA ASN A 200 -6.38 -19.22 8.14
C ASN A 200 -6.90 -20.65 8.19
N GLY A 201 -6.65 -21.42 7.13
CA GLY A 201 -6.83 -22.87 7.11
C GLY A 201 -5.67 -23.59 7.79
N GLU A 202 -5.80 -24.91 7.96
CA GLU A 202 -4.74 -25.78 8.51
C GLU A 202 -3.50 -25.83 7.62
N ASP A 203 -3.67 -25.56 6.33
CA ASP A 203 -2.60 -25.47 5.32
C ASP A 203 -1.85 -24.13 5.31
N GLY A 204 -2.22 -23.21 6.20
CA GLY A 204 -1.64 -21.86 6.29
C GLY A 204 -2.18 -20.87 5.25
N ASN A 205 -3.06 -21.30 4.33
CA ASN A 205 -3.70 -20.42 3.37
C ASN A 205 -4.89 -19.69 3.99
N VAL A 206 -5.20 -18.49 3.46
CA VAL A 206 -6.39 -17.74 3.85
C VAL A 206 -7.65 -18.46 3.38
N LYS A 207 -8.48 -18.89 4.33
CA LYS A 207 -9.77 -19.53 4.06
C LYS A 207 -10.85 -18.50 3.72
N CYS A 208 -10.89 -17.41 4.45
CA CYS A 208 -11.80 -16.29 4.21
C CYS A 208 -11.35 -15.03 4.95
N CYS A 209 -11.94 -13.90 4.59
CA CYS A 209 -11.81 -12.63 5.30
C CYS A 209 -13.18 -12.23 5.89
N LEU A 210 -13.22 -12.00 7.17
CA LEU A 210 -14.43 -11.61 7.92
C LEU A 210 -14.40 -10.11 8.20
N GLN A 211 -15.37 -9.37 7.67
CA GLN A 211 -15.44 -7.92 7.82
C GLN A 211 -16.28 -7.51 9.02
N LYS A 212 -15.67 -6.82 9.99
CA LYS A 212 -16.32 -6.17 11.14
C LYS A 212 -17.27 -7.12 11.90
N LYS A 213 -16.77 -8.29 12.24
CA LYS A 213 -17.51 -9.30 12.97
C LYS A 213 -17.33 -9.15 14.48
N SER A 214 -18.37 -9.55 15.24
CA SER A 214 -18.28 -9.60 16.69
C SER A 214 -17.18 -10.56 17.18
N GLU A 215 -16.71 -10.36 18.39
CA GLU A 215 -15.71 -11.25 18.99
C GLU A 215 -16.18 -12.70 19.02
N GLU A 216 -17.46 -12.93 19.33
CA GLU A 216 -18.06 -14.26 19.36
C GLU A 216 -18.03 -14.92 17.96
N GLU A 217 -18.38 -14.18 16.91
CA GLU A 217 -18.32 -14.67 15.53
C GLU A 217 -16.88 -15.00 15.12
N LEU A 218 -15.91 -14.15 15.48
CA LEU A 218 -14.49 -14.36 15.17
C LEU A 218 -13.95 -15.60 15.90
N ARG A 219 -14.31 -15.82 17.18
CA ARG A 219 -13.94 -17.03 17.94
C ARG A 219 -14.57 -18.28 17.33
N LYS A 220 -15.85 -18.23 16.99
CA LYS A 220 -16.58 -19.35 16.36
C LYS A 220 -15.99 -19.72 14.98
N ALA A 221 -15.48 -18.75 14.25
CA ALA A 221 -14.83 -18.95 12.95
C ALA A 221 -13.39 -19.47 13.06
N GLY A 222 -12.82 -19.57 14.27
CA GLY A 222 -11.43 -19.98 14.50
C GLY A 222 -10.40 -18.90 14.15
N ALA A 223 -10.81 -17.62 14.06
CA ALA A 223 -9.93 -16.51 13.71
C ALA A 223 -9.06 -16.06 14.89
N VAL A 224 -9.43 -16.40 16.14
CA VAL A 224 -8.76 -15.97 17.36
C VAL A 224 -7.77 -17.03 17.80
N ASN A 225 -6.51 -16.68 17.93
CA ASN A 225 -5.46 -17.60 18.39
C ASN A 225 -5.48 -17.75 19.93
N GLU A 226 -4.60 -18.62 20.45
CA GLU A 226 -4.48 -18.90 21.90
C GLU A 226 -4.13 -17.66 22.74
N ALA A 227 -3.44 -16.67 22.15
CA ALA A 227 -3.09 -15.42 22.80
C ALA A 227 -4.23 -14.37 22.75
N GLY A 228 -5.40 -14.71 22.22
CA GLY A 228 -6.52 -13.79 22.06
C GLY A 228 -6.35 -12.78 20.93
N CYS A 229 -5.44 -13.04 19.99
CA CYS A 229 -5.15 -12.17 18.86
C CYS A 229 -5.75 -12.71 17.55
N VAL A 230 -5.94 -11.80 16.61
CA VAL A 230 -6.43 -12.05 15.24
C VAL A 230 -5.47 -11.46 14.22
N ASP A 231 -5.55 -11.93 12.98
CA ASP A 231 -4.80 -11.40 11.85
C ASP A 231 -5.66 -10.36 11.12
N ILE A 232 -5.38 -9.06 11.36
CA ILE A 232 -6.11 -7.96 10.76
C ILE A 232 -5.65 -7.76 9.32
N ASP A 233 -6.61 -7.54 8.43
CA ASP A 233 -6.39 -7.06 7.06
C ASP A 233 -5.78 -5.64 7.09
N THR A 234 -4.60 -5.51 6.51
CA THR A 234 -3.88 -4.23 6.40
C THR A 234 -4.25 -3.45 5.15
N GLY A 235 -5.06 -4.00 4.25
CA GLY A 235 -5.36 -3.42 2.95
C GLY A 235 -4.20 -3.55 1.94
N ALA A 236 -3.32 -4.53 2.14
CA ALA A 236 -2.21 -4.86 1.24
C ALA A 236 -2.10 -6.38 1.04
#